data_245327bf6997a2a40dcc43d1fd612b4e
#
_entry.id   245327bf6997a2a40dcc43d1fd612b4e
#
_cell.length_a   1.000
_cell.length_b   1.000
_cell.length_c   1.000
_cell.angle_alpha   90.00
_cell.angle_beta   90.00
_cell.angle_gamma   90.00
#
_symmetry.space_group_name_H-M   'P 1'
#
loop_
_entity.id
_entity.type
_entity.pdbx_description
1 polymer ?
#
loop_
_entity_poly.entity_id
_entity_poly.type
_entity_poly.pdbx_seq_one_letter_code
_entity_poly.pdbx_strand_id
1 'polypeptide(L)'
;MEAGALHDDRRLPALTGVRFFAAMTVLVSHFAHRGLILVPAGVVAFVDGGRTAVALFFVLSGFILAYNYSGLTGRADRRAFYINRIARIYPVVLLSLLLGAIGVGYVLIANDQARLLDWYALKEPSPGALVASFVSQLTVTTGWFPTARINQPWNSPAWSIACEMFFYLLFPLLIGLLRRMTSVRLAVLLPIAFAFQVLFVIAVRAVAPEGQRGFLVSQFPITHLFDFLIGVVAALLFLRGGREWLMLGYRRTVLLTISTIAIVVLSASVPVRPAYLLLTPFFASLILGLAVPPRKGRSWLSAGWLLLLGEASFSLYLIHVPLMNLMSLAGAPSWFGWIWVLLTIGASVLVFSFFETPARRSTKRMLASALDSGSRPRS
;
A
#
# COMPACT_ATOMS: atom_id res chain seq x y z
N MET A 1 -13.35 -32.31 5.68
CA MET A 1 -12.52 -31.76 6.78
C MET A 1 -11.05 -31.53 6.39
N GLU A 2 -10.70 -31.36 5.11
CA GLU A 2 -9.30 -31.21 4.64
C GLU A 2 -8.95 -29.85 4.02
N ALA A 3 -9.89 -28.92 3.91
CA ALA A 3 -9.62 -27.59 3.33
C ALA A 3 -8.94 -26.60 4.28
N GLY A 4 -8.80 -26.93 5.57
CA GLY A 4 -8.21 -26.05 6.60
C GLY A 4 -6.69 -26.18 6.77
N ALA A 5 -6.12 -27.32 6.42
CA ALA A 5 -4.70 -27.62 6.70
C ALA A 5 -3.70 -27.06 5.67
N LEU A 6 -4.15 -26.75 4.45
CA LEU A 6 -3.27 -26.26 3.37
C LEU A 6 -2.93 -24.76 3.45
N HIS A 7 -3.50 -24.00 4.38
CA HIS A 7 -3.32 -22.53 4.45
C HIS A 7 -2.24 -22.05 5.42
N ASP A 8 -1.74 -22.88 6.33
CA ASP A 8 -0.81 -22.42 7.37
C ASP A 8 0.68 -22.41 6.92
N ASP A 9 1.03 -23.22 5.93
CA ASP A 9 2.42 -23.37 5.46
C ASP A 9 2.87 -22.28 4.45
N ARG A 10 1.96 -21.38 4.04
CA ARG A 10 2.24 -20.32 3.08
C ARG A 10 2.45 -18.93 3.68
N ARG A 11 2.62 -18.83 4.99
CA ARG A 11 2.90 -17.54 5.64
C ARG A 11 4.36 -17.15 5.39
N LEU A 12 4.58 -15.87 5.06
CA LEU A 12 5.90 -15.25 4.92
C LEU A 12 6.08 -14.21 6.04
N PRO A 13 6.40 -14.67 7.27
CA PRO A 13 6.34 -13.83 8.48
C PRO A 13 7.24 -12.60 8.39
N ALA A 14 8.45 -12.72 7.82
CA ALA A 14 9.37 -11.59 7.67
C ALA A 14 8.80 -10.49 6.75
N LEU A 15 8.03 -10.88 5.72
CA LEU A 15 7.34 -9.91 4.86
C LEU A 15 6.18 -9.22 5.58
N THR A 16 5.53 -9.90 6.52
CA THR A 16 4.53 -9.26 7.39
C THR A 16 5.20 -8.24 8.31
N GLY A 17 6.32 -8.60 8.94
CA GLY A 17 7.06 -7.69 9.81
C GLY A 17 7.59 -6.44 9.09
N VAL A 18 8.10 -6.59 7.85
CA VAL A 18 8.62 -5.43 7.10
C VAL A 18 7.54 -4.41 6.71
N ARG A 19 6.28 -4.84 6.60
CA ARG A 19 5.15 -3.94 6.33
C ARG A 19 4.97 -2.89 7.43
N PHE A 20 5.25 -3.24 8.67
CA PHE A 20 5.20 -2.26 9.76
C PHE A 20 6.20 -1.12 9.54
N PHE A 21 7.44 -1.44 9.18
CA PHE A 21 8.47 -0.41 8.93
C PHE A 21 8.10 0.49 7.76
N ALA A 22 7.55 -0.08 6.69
CA ALA A 22 7.07 0.70 5.56
C ALA A 22 5.91 1.64 5.97
N ALA A 23 4.93 1.16 6.74
CA ALA A 23 3.83 1.99 7.25
C ALA A 23 4.33 3.07 8.23
N MET A 24 5.30 2.73 9.07
CA MET A 24 5.95 3.65 10.01
C MET A 24 6.67 4.79 9.28
N THR A 25 7.39 4.49 8.19
CA THR A 25 8.03 5.51 7.35
C THR A 25 6.99 6.49 6.80
N VAL A 26 5.84 6.01 6.33
CA VAL A 26 4.75 6.87 5.85
C VAL A 26 4.17 7.73 6.97
N LEU A 27 3.89 7.14 8.13
CA LEU A 27 3.37 7.84 9.30
C LEU A 27 4.31 8.97 9.73
N VAL A 28 5.59 8.65 9.95
CA VAL A 28 6.62 9.62 10.38
C VAL A 28 6.79 10.73 9.35
N SER A 29 6.78 10.39 8.05
CA SER A 29 6.81 11.38 6.96
C SER A 29 5.68 12.40 7.06
N HIS A 30 4.43 11.96 7.24
CA HIS A 30 3.29 12.87 7.34
C HIS A 30 3.33 13.73 8.61
N PHE A 31 3.72 13.15 9.76
CA PHE A 31 3.84 13.90 11.02
C PHE A 31 4.96 14.94 10.95
N ALA A 32 6.09 14.62 10.32
CA ALA A 32 7.20 15.56 10.12
C ALA A 32 6.84 16.70 9.18
N HIS A 33 6.22 16.39 8.01
CA HIS A 33 5.75 17.42 7.07
C HIS A 33 4.69 18.34 7.65
N ARG A 34 3.91 17.84 8.63
CA ARG A 34 2.95 18.67 9.38
C ARG A 34 3.60 19.48 10.51
N GLY A 35 4.90 19.31 10.75
CA GLY A 35 5.61 19.99 11.85
C GLY A 35 5.25 19.47 13.24
N LEU A 36 4.63 18.30 13.35
CA LEU A 36 4.23 17.69 14.62
C LEU A 36 5.37 16.96 15.32
N ILE A 37 6.40 16.57 14.59
CA ILE A 37 7.62 15.96 15.12
C ILE A 37 8.85 16.64 14.53
N LEU A 38 9.87 16.78 15.36
CA LEU A 38 11.19 17.21 14.91
C LEU A 38 11.99 15.97 14.51
N VAL A 39 12.58 16.04 13.32
CA VAL A 39 13.43 14.99 12.78
C VAL A 39 14.83 15.55 12.58
N PRO A 40 15.89 14.88 13.07
CA PRO A 40 17.27 15.29 12.84
C PRO A 40 17.58 15.42 11.34
N ALA A 41 18.37 16.44 10.95
CA ALA A 41 18.68 16.75 9.56
C ALA A 41 19.24 15.55 8.77
N GLY A 42 20.06 14.69 9.40
CA GLY A 42 20.60 13.48 8.78
C GLY A 42 19.59 12.37 8.50
N VAL A 43 18.33 12.49 9.00
CA VAL A 43 17.25 11.50 8.83
C VAL A 43 16.14 12.04 7.93
N VAL A 44 16.15 13.33 7.59
CA VAL A 44 15.11 13.99 6.77
C VAL A 44 14.91 13.27 5.43
N ALA A 45 15.98 12.87 4.75
CA ALA A 45 15.89 12.14 3.49
C ALA A 45 15.15 10.79 3.63
N PHE A 46 15.24 10.13 4.79
CA PHE A 46 14.48 8.92 5.12
C PHE A 46 13.00 9.25 5.38
N VAL A 47 12.75 10.36 6.02
CA VAL A 47 11.39 10.82 6.34
C VAL A 47 10.64 11.24 5.09
N ASP A 48 11.32 11.88 4.14
CA ASP A 48 10.77 12.19 2.81
C ASP A 48 10.46 10.92 1.98
N GLY A 49 10.94 9.76 2.44
CA GLY A 49 10.72 8.44 1.85
C GLY A 49 9.30 7.86 1.97
N GLY A 50 8.29 8.61 2.45
CA GLY A 50 6.91 8.09 2.57
C GLY A 50 6.36 7.51 1.25
N ARG A 51 6.60 8.17 0.12
CA ARG A 51 6.22 7.64 -1.22
C ARG A 51 7.05 6.43 -1.64
N THR A 52 8.30 6.38 -1.25
CA THR A 52 9.21 5.24 -1.46
C THR A 52 8.68 4.00 -0.73
N ALA A 53 8.21 4.16 0.49
CA ALA A 53 7.58 3.09 1.26
C ALA A 53 6.29 2.58 0.61
N VAL A 54 5.52 3.45 -0.05
CA VAL A 54 4.32 3.04 -0.81
C VAL A 54 4.71 2.20 -2.03
N ALA A 55 5.80 2.52 -2.74
CA ALA A 55 6.29 1.68 -3.85
C ALA A 55 6.68 0.27 -3.36
N LEU A 56 7.32 0.16 -2.19
CA LEU A 56 7.58 -1.15 -1.55
C LEU A 56 6.26 -1.91 -1.29
N PHE A 57 5.19 -1.24 -0.82
CA PHE A 57 3.89 -1.89 -0.65
C PHE A 57 3.32 -2.40 -1.96
N PHE A 58 3.48 -1.69 -3.08
CA PHE A 58 2.98 -2.15 -4.38
C PHE A 58 3.72 -3.38 -4.89
N VAL A 59 5.06 -3.41 -4.79
CA VAL A 59 5.87 -4.60 -5.13
C VAL A 59 5.47 -5.77 -4.23
N LEU A 60 5.34 -5.52 -2.92
CA LEU A 60 4.95 -6.53 -1.94
C LEU A 60 3.53 -7.06 -2.20
N SER A 61 2.58 -6.19 -2.56
CA SER A 61 1.21 -6.59 -2.92
C SER A 61 1.22 -7.53 -4.12
N GLY A 62 1.95 -7.19 -5.19
CA GLY A 62 2.12 -8.06 -6.35
C GLY A 62 2.71 -9.41 -5.98
N PHE A 63 3.78 -9.42 -5.17
CA PHE A 63 4.45 -10.64 -4.73
C PHE A 63 3.51 -11.53 -3.90
N ILE A 64 2.87 -11.00 -2.87
CA ILE A 64 2.00 -11.75 -1.97
C ILE A 64 0.77 -12.28 -2.71
N LEU A 65 0.19 -11.51 -3.62
CA LEU A 65 -0.95 -11.97 -4.40
C LEU A 65 -0.56 -13.12 -5.33
N ALA A 66 0.52 -12.99 -6.09
CA ALA A 66 0.96 -14.06 -6.97
C ALA A 66 1.41 -15.30 -6.19
N TYR A 67 2.07 -15.13 -5.04
CA TYR A 67 2.46 -16.22 -4.17
C TYR A 67 1.24 -17.03 -3.67
N ASN A 68 0.17 -16.34 -3.23
CA ASN A 68 -1.02 -16.99 -2.69
C ASN A 68 -2.02 -17.46 -3.74
N TYR A 69 -2.08 -16.79 -4.91
CA TYR A 69 -3.11 -16.99 -5.93
C TYR A 69 -2.55 -17.40 -7.29
N SER A 70 -1.32 -17.97 -7.36
CA SER A 70 -0.74 -18.49 -8.61
C SER A 70 -1.60 -19.53 -9.32
N GLY A 71 -2.41 -20.28 -8.57
CA GLY A 71 -3.33 -21.29 -9.07
C GLY A 71 -4.73 -20.80 -9.47
N LEU A 72 -4.98 -19.48 -9.46
CA LEU A 72 -6.30 -18.91 -9.74
C LEU A 72 -6.74 -19.19 -11.19
N THR A 73 -7.81 -19.98 -11.40
CA THR A 73 -8.22 -20.43 -12.74
C THR A 73 -9.70 -20.22 -13.07
N GLY A 74 -10.58 -20.63 -12.19
CA GLY A 74 -12.01 -20.70 -12.42
C GLY A 74 -12.78 -19.40 -12.13
N ARG A 75 -14.07 -19.37 -12.48
CA ARG A 75 -14.97 -18.27 -12.09
C ARG A 75 -15.14 -18.21 -10.56
N ALA A 76 -15.24 -19.37 -9.92
CA ALA A 76 -15.37 -19.47 -8.47
C ALA A 76 -14.15 -18.88 -7.74
N ASP A 77 -12.93 -19.21 -8.22
CA ASP A 77 -11.68 -18.69 -7.65
C ASP A 77 -11.60 -17.17 -7.78
N ARG A 78 -11.95 -16.64 -8.98
CA ARG A 78 -11.96 -15.19 -9.24
C ARG A 78 -12.99 -14.48 -8.36
N ARG A 79 -14.19 -15.05 -8.21
CA ARG A 79 -15.22 -14.53 -7.30
C ARG A 79 -14.71 -14.49 -5.86
N ALA A 80 -14.15 -15.58 -5.37
CA ALA A 80 -13.60 -15.66 -4.03
C ALA A 80 -12.44 -14.66 -3.83
N PHE A 81 -11.60 -14.47 -4.84
CA PHE A 81 -10.54 -13.47 -4.83
C PHE A 81 -11.11 -12.05 -4.64
N TYR A 82 -12.07 -11.62 -5.46
CA TYR A 82 -12.65 -10.28 -5.36
C TYR A 82 -13.38 -10.08 -4.01
N ILE A 83 -14.16 -11.06 -3.54
CA ILE A 83 -14.80 -11.00 -2.23
C ILE A 83 -13.74 -10.79 -1.12
N ASN A 84 -12.63 -11.54 -1.16
CA ASN A 84 -11.55 -11.40 -0.19
C ASN A 84 -10.88 -10.03 -0.24
N ARG A 85 -10.73 -9.41 -1.44
CA ARG A 85 -10.12 -8.08 -1.60
C ARG A 85 -11.06 -6.97 -1.14
N ILE A 86 -12.33 -7.00 -1.53
CA ILE A 86 -13.35 -6.05 -1.07
C ILE A 86 -13.47 -6.11 0.46
N ALA A 87 -13.63 -7.29 1.02
CA ALA A 87 -13.72 -7.48 2.47
C ALA A 87 -12.46 -7.02 3.23
N ARG A 88 -11.30 -7.04 2.58
CA ARG A 88 -10.03 -6.57 3.13
C ARG A 88 -9.94 -5.05 3.18
N ILE A 89 -10.43 -4.36 2.14
CA ILE A 89 -10.22 -2.91 1.95
C ILE A 89 -11.34 -2.09 2.57
N TYR A 90 -12.59 -2.37 2.21
CA TYR A 90 -13.71 -1.46 2.45
C TYR A 90 -14.00 -1.13 3.91
N PRO A 91 -13.92 -2.05 4.88
CA PRO A 91 -14.21 -1.68 6.27
C PRO A 91 -13.33 -0.53 6.77
N VAL A 92 -12.02 -0.60 6.55
CA VAL A 92 -11.08 0.43 7.04
C VAL A 92 -11.15 1.70 6.19
N VAL A 93 -11.44 1.58 4.88
CA VAL A 93 -11.70 2.76 4.02
C VAL A 93 -12.90 3.55 4.53
N LEU A 94 -14.01 2.89 4.85
CA LEU A 94 -15.20 3.55 5.41
C LEU A 94 -14.92 4.21 6.75
N LEU A 95 -14.18 3.54 7.64
CA LEU A 95 -13.76 4.12 8.91
C LEU A 95 -12.88 5.35 8.70
N SER A 96 -11.90 5.27 7.81
CA SER A 96 -10.99 6.41 7.54
C SER A 96 -11.71 7.58 6.90
N LEU A 97 -12.69 7.31 6.03
CA LEU A 97 -13.55 8.33 5.43
C LEU A 97 -14.45 9.01 6.48
N LEU A 98 -14.99 8.24 7.42
CA LEU A 98 -15.77 8.79 8.54
C LEU A 98 -14.90 9.70 9.42
N LEU A 99 -13.71 9.26 9.80
CA LEU A 99 -12.76 10.08 10.58
C LEU A 99 -12.36 11.36 9.82
N GLY A 100 -12.11 11.26 8.52
CA GLY A 100 -11.83 12.40 7.66
C GLY A 100 -13.02 13.36 7.57
N ALA A 101 -14.25 12.82 7.47
CA ALA A 101 -15.49 13.62 7.41
C ALA A 101 -15.71 14.41 8.72
N ILE A 102 -15.38 13.84 9.87
CA ILE A 102 -15.43 14.57 11.16
C ILE A 102 -14.46 15.76 11.13
N GLY A 103 -13.22 15.57 10.67
CA GLY A 103 -12.21 16.64 10.58
C GLY A 103 -12.59 17.74 9.59
N VAL A 104 -12.99 17.38 8.38
CA VAL A 104 -13.44 18.33 7.34
C VAL A 104 -14.69 19.08 7.82
N GLY A 105 -15.68 18.35 8.37
CA GLY A 105 -16.91 18.94 8.89
C GLY A 105 -16.66 19.98 9.98
N TYR A 106 -15.77 19.67 10.95
CA TYR A 106 -15.38 20.60 11.98
C TYR A 106 -14.76 21.90 11.40
N VAL A 107 -13.83 21.77 10.47
CA VAL A 107 -13.14 22.92 9.86
C VAL A 107 -14.08 23.75 8.99
N LEU A 108 -15.06 23.13 8.31
CA LEU A 108 -16.11 23.83 7.58
C LEU A 108 -17.03 24.63 8.51
N ILE A 109 -17.48 24.04 9.63
CA ILE A 109 -18.33 24.71 10.62
C ILE A 109 -17.58 25.88 11.28
N ALA A 110 -16.30 25.68 11.59
CA ALA A 110 -15.44 26.72 12.15
C ALA A 110 -15.07 27.82 11.15
N ASN A 111 -15.42 27.67 9.88
CA ASN A 111 -15.06 28.58 8.77
C ASN A 111 -13.55 28.87 8.67
N ASP A 112 -12.71 27.88 9.01
CA ASP A 112 -11.25 27.99 8.98
C ASP A 112 -10.72 27.76 7.57
N GLN A 113 -10.71 28.82 6.77
CA GLN A 113 -10.28 28.77 5.37
C GLN A 113 -8.80 28.38 5.22
N ALA A 114 -7.96 28.73 6.19
CA ALA A 114 -6.53 28.38 6.17
C ALA A 114 -6.34 26.86 6.27
N ARG A 115 -7.02 26.21 7.23
CA ARG A 115 -6.96 24.75 7.37
C ARG A 115 -7.67 24.01 6.23
N LEU A 116 -8.78 24.55 5.70
CA LEU A 116 -9.44 23.96 4.52
C LEU A 116 -8.49 23.91 3.33
N LEU A 117 -7.73 24.99 3.09
CA LEU A 117 -6.75 25.03 2.01
C LEU A 117 -5.53 24.14 2.29
N ASP A 118 -4.91 24.29 3.45
CA ASP A 118 -3.63 23.66 3.76
C ASP A 118 -3.74 22.15 4.03
N TRP A 119 -4.80 21.71 4.74
CA TRP A 119 -4.93 20.31 5.14
C TRP A 119 -5.74 19.47 4.16
N TYR A 120 -6.70 20.09 3.48
CA TYR A 120 -7.66 19.38 2.65
C TYR A 120 -7.66 19.83 1.18
N ALA A 121 -6.79 20.80 0.82
CA ALA A 121 -6.71 21.38 -0.53
C ALA A 121 -8.06 21.93 -1.04
N LEU A 122 -8.90 22.39 -0.13
CA LEU A 122 -10.23 22.93 -0.41
C LEU A 122 -10.18 24.46 -0.37
N LYS A 123 -9.80 25.07 -1.50
CA LYS A 123 -9.96 26.50 -1.72
C LYS A 123 -11.40 26.76 -2.19
N GLU A 124 -12.17 27.56 -1.42
CA GLU A 124 -13.57 27.84 -1.74
C GLU A 124 -14.38 26.57 -2.00
N PRO A 125 -14.65 25.75 -0.95
CA PRO A 125 -15.27 24.46 -1.13
C PRO A 125 -16.70 24.62 -1.66
N SER A 126 -16.93 24.19 -2.90
CA SER A 126 -18.29 24.07 -3.44
C SER A 126 -18.92 22.73 -3.01
N PRO A 127 -20.24 22.69 -2.78
CA PRO A 127 -20.94 21.42 -2.47
C PRO A 127 -20.67 20.33 -3.51
N GLY A 128 -20.62 20.70 -4.80
CA GLY A 128 -20.33 19.74 -5.88
C GLY A 128 -18.92 19.14 -5.78
N ALA A 129 -17.91 19.93 -5.45
CA ALA A 129 -16.54 19.42 -5.27
C ALA A 129 -16.43 18.50 -4.03
N LEU A 130 -17.10 18.84 -2.94
CA LEU A 130 -17.17 18.01 -1.73
C LEU A 130 -17.83 16.66 -2.02
N VAL A 131 -18.99 16.67 -2.71
CA VAL A 131 -19.67 15.44 -3.10
C VAL A 131 -18.82 14.61 -4.05
N ALA A 132 -18.23 15.21 -5.09
CA ALA A 132 -17.38 14.51 -6.05
C ALA A 132 -16.16 13.87 -5.35
N SER A 133 -15.50 14.59 -4.45
CA SER A 133 -14.37 14.05 -3.69
C SER A 133 -14.79 12.95 -2.71
N PHE A 134 -15.94 13.08 -2.05
CA PHE A 134 -16.49 12.06 -1.17
C PHE A 134 -16.80 10.76 -1.95
N VAL A 135 -17.51 10.89 -3.08
CA VAL A 135 -17.83 9.75 -3.95
C VAL A 135 -16.56 9.10 -4.49
N SER A 136 -15.55 9.88 -4.90
CA SER A 136 -14.28 9.32 -5.40
C SER A 136 -13.51 8.53 -4.33
N GLN A 137 -13.57 8.95 -3.06
CA GLN A 137 -12.99 8.17 -1.96
C GLN A 137 -13.83 6.96 -1.58
N LEU A 138 -15.15 7.10 -1.55
CA LEU A 138 -16.06 5.98 -1.28
C LEU A 138 -15.93 4.87 -2.33
N THR A 139 -15.78 5.25 -3.61
CA THR A 139 -15.58 4.30 -4.72
C THR A 139 -14.13 3.88 -4.91
N VAL A 140 -13.20 4.41 -4.08
CA VAL A 140 -11.76 4.13 -4.15
C VAL A 140 -11.17 4.47 -5.53
N THR A 141 -11.55 5.63 -6.08
CA THR A 141 -11.11 6.10 -7.40
C THR A 141 -10.28 7.39 -7.36
N THR A 142 -9.93 7.87 -6.17
CA THR A 142 -9.19 9.14 -5.98
C THR A 142 -7.90 9.25 -6.79
N GLY A 143 -7.17 8.15 -6.98
CA GLY A 143 -5.93 8.08 -7.75
C GLY A 143 -6.10 8.37 -9.26
N TRP A 144 -7.33 8.48 -9.77
CA TRP A 144 -7.61 8.76 -11.19
C TRP A 144 -7.85 10.24 -11.49
N PHE A 145 -7.99 11.09 -10.46
CA PHE A 145 -8.32 12.49 -10.64
C PHE A 145 -7.10 13.39 -10.33
N PRO A 146 -6.47 14.01 -11.35
CA PRO A 146 -5.28 14.85 -11.17
C PRO A 146 -5.60 16.25 -10.64
N THR A 147 -6.54 16.34 -9.71
CA THR A 147 -6.94 17.60 -9.05
C THR A 147 -7.01 17.40 -7.54
N ALA A 148 -6.29 18.26 -6.82
CA ALA A 148 -6.22 18.19 -5.36
C ALA A 148 -7.60 18.33 -4.70
N ARG A 149 -8.52 19.09 -5.29
CA ARG A 149 -9.91 19.24 -4.79
C ARG A 149 -10.66 17.91 -4.68
N ILE A 150 -10.30 16.88 -5.47
CA ILE A 150 -10.98 15.58 -5.48
C ILE A 150 -10.16 14.53 -4.75
N ASN A 151 -8.84 14.52 -4.93
CA ASN A 151 -8.02 13.43 -4.40
C ASN A 151 -7.48 13.66 -2.99
N GLN A 152 -7.44 14.91 -2.48
CA GLN A 152 -6.87 15.23 -1.17
C GLN A 152 -7.88 15.27 -0.01
N PRO A 153 -9.13 15.76 -0.19
CA PRO A 153 -10.08 15.85 0.90
C PRO A 153 -10.32 14.49 1.58
N TRP A 154 -10.75 14.52 2.83
CA TRP A 154 -11.11 13.39 3.68
C TRP A 154 -9.91 12.54 4.11
N ASN A 155 -9.19 11.90 3.18
CA ASN A 155 -8.01 11.08 3.47
C ASN A 155 -7.03 11.08 2.29
N SER A 156 -6.06 11.97 2.31
CA SER A 156 -5.11 12.14 1.21
C SER A 156 -4.33 10.87 0.83
N PRO A 157 -3.90 9.96 1.74
CA PRO A 157 -3.25 8.70 1.38
C PRO A 157 -4.10 7.71 0.57
N ALA A 158 -5.42 7.92 0.48
CA ALA A 158 -6.33 6.98 -0.20
C ALA A 158 -6.06 6.80 -1.71
N TRP A 159 -5.27 7.69 -2.35
CA TRP A 159 -4.83 7.49 -3.72
C TRP A 159 -4.12 6.15 -3.95
N SER A 160 -3.34 5.68 -2.98
CA SER A 160 -2.62 4.41 -3.10
C SER A 160 -3.56 3.21 -3.02
N ILE A 161 -4.67 3.34 -2.29
CA ILE A 161 -5.70 2.29 -2.24
C ILE A 161 -6.46 2.23 -3.57
N ALA A 162 -6.62 3.38 -4.27
CA ALA A 162 -7.14 3.39 -5.64
C ALA A 162 -6.19 2.66 -6.62
N CYS A 163 -4.88 2.80 -6.45
CA CYS A 163 -3.89 2.01 -7.18
C CYS A 163 -4.05 0.51 -6.87
N GLU A 164 -4.15 0.16 -5.60
CA GLU A 164 -4.28 -1.24 -5.17
C GLU A 164 -5.58 -1.88 -5.68
N MET A 165 -6.70 -1.16 -5.67
CA MET A 165 -7.97 -1.61 -6.25
C MET A 165 -7.85 -1.86 -7.76
N PHE A 166 -7.18 -0.98 -8.48
CA PHE A 166 -6.88 -1.16 -9.91
C PHE A 166 -6.03 -2.41 -10.15
N PHE A 167 -5.00 -2.64 -9.34
CA PHE A 167 -4.18 -3.85 -9.44
C PHE A 167 -5.01 -5.12 -9.18
N TYR A 168 -5.89 -5.09 -8.19
CA TYR A 168 -6.78 -6.23 -7.90
C TYR A 168 -7.73 -6.51 -9.06
N LEU A 169 -8.24 -5.47 -9.72
CA LEU A 169 -9.09 -5.63 -10.89
C LEU A 169 -8.35 -6.35 -12.03
N LEU A 170 -7.08 -5.98 -12.27
CA LEU A 170 -6.26 -6.57 -13.34
C LEU A 170 -5.63 -7.91 -12.96
N PHE A 171 -5.44 -8.20 -11.67
CA PHE A 171 -4.65 -9.35 -11.22
C PHE A 171 -5.09 -10.70 -11.79
N PRO A 172 -6.39 -11.07 -11.86
CA PRO A 172 -6.80 -12.36 -12.42
C PRO A 172 -6.44 -12.52 -13.90
N LEU A 173 -6.41 -11.43 -14.65
CA LEU A 173 -5.95 -11.42 -16.04
C LEU A 173 -4.43 -11.58 -16.10
N LEU A 174 -3.70 -10.77 -15.34
CA LEU A 174 -2.24 -10.80 -15.31
C LEU A 174 -1.70 -12.15 -14.89
N ILE A 175 -2.21 -12.74 -13.80
CA ILE A 175 -1.73 -14.04 -13.32
C ILE A 175 -2.08 -15.15 -14.34
N GLY A 176 -3.24 -15.08 -15.00
CA GLY A 176 -3.64 -16.01 -16.05
C GLY A 176 -2.70 -16.02 -17.25
N LEU A 177 -2.18 -14.86 -17.63
CA LEU A 177 -1.21 -14.69 -18.73
C LEU A 177 0.20 -15.10 -18.30
N LEU A 178 0.68 -14.52 -17.18
CA LEU A 178 2.08 -14.64 -16.74
C LEU A 178 2.44 -16.08 -16.31
N ARG A 179 1.52 -16.81 -15.70
CA ARG A 179 1.78 -18.21 -15.29
C ARG A 179 2.04 -19.16 -16.47
N ARG A 180 1.61 -18.78 -17.69
CA ARG A 180 1.84 -19.57 -18.92
C ARG A 180 3.21 -19.30 -19.56
N MET A 181 3.87 -18.20 -19.17
CA MET A 181 5.19 -17.86 -19.68
C MET A 181 6.27 -18.77 -19.09
N THR A 182 7.36 -19.00 -19.83
CA THR A 182 8.54 -19.69 -19.29
C THR A 182 9.28 -18.81 -18.28
N SER A 183 10.11 -19.41 -17.43
CA SER A 183 10.92 -18.64 -16.45
C SER A 183 11.85 -17.64 -17.12
N VAL A 184 12.39 -17.98 -18.29
CA VAL A 184 13.22 -17.05 -19.08
C VAL A 184 12.42 -15.83 -19.54
N ARG A 185 11.21 -16.04 -20.09
CA ARG A 185 10.33 -14.91 -20.50
C ARG A 185 9.94 -14.04 -19.32
N LEU A 186 9.65 -14.64 -18.16
CA LEU A 186 9.39 -13.89 -16.93
C LEU A 186 10.61 -13.08 -16.48
N ALA A 187 11.80 -13.65 -16.53
CA ALA A 187 13.03 -12.94 -16.16
C ALA A 187 13.31 -11.75 -17.09
N VAL A 188 13.08 -11.93 -18.40
CA VAL A 188 13.19 -10.83 -19.39
C VAL A 188 12.11 -9.77 -19.20
N LEU A 189 10.93 -10.13 -18.71
CA LEU A 189 9.85 -9.19 -18.46
C LEU A 189 10.19 -8.20 -17.32
N LEU A 190 11.04 -8.57 -16.34
CA LEU A 190 11.42 -7.68 -15.25
C LEU A 190 12.11 -6.38 -15.74
N PRO A 191 13.23 -6.43 -16.48
CA PRO A 191 13.85 -5.21 -16.99
C PRO A 191 12.96 -4.48 -18.00
N ILE A 192 12.14 -5.18 -18.77
CA ILE A 192 11.19 -4.55 -19.70
C ILE A 192 10.15 -3.75 -18.92
N ALA A 193 9.51 -4.34 -17.89
CA ALA A 193 8.53 -3.64 -17.06
C ALA A 193 9.15 -2.42 -16.39
N PHE A 194 10.38 -2.54 -15.88
CA PHE A 194 11.11 -1.43 -15.29
C PHE A 194 11.41 -0.32 -16.32
N ALA A 195 11.89 -0.68 -17.50
CA ALA A 195 12.14 0.28 -18.57
C ALA A 195 10.86 1.01 -19.01
N PHE A 196 9.73 0.30 -19.13
CA PHE A 196 8.43 0.91 -19.40
C PHE A 196 8.00 1.90 -18.32
N GLN A 197 8.21 1.59 -17.05
CA GLN A 197 7.93 2.51 -15.95
C GLN A 197 8.74 3.81 -16.10
N VAL A 198 10.03 3.69 -16.33
CA VAL A 198 10.92 4.84 -16.51
C VAL A 198 10.50 5.67 -17.74
N LEU A 199 10.27 5.01 -18.88
CA LEU A 199 9.84 5.67 -20.10
C LEU A 199 8.47 6.34 -19.95
N PHE A 200 7.52 5.70 -19.27
CA PHE A 200 6.23 6.30 -18.97
C PHE A 200 6.37 7.59 -18.15
N VAL A 201 7.21 7.58 -17.12
CA VAL A 201 7.46 8.79 -16.31
C VAL A 201 8.15 9.89 -17.11
N ILE A 202 9.12 9.54 -17.96
CA ILE A 202 9.76 10.50 -18.88
C ILE A 202 8.72 11.11 -19.82
N ALA A 203 7.86 10.30 -20.43
CA ALA A 203 6.80 10.76 -21.31
C ALA A 203 5.80 11.68 -20.60
N VAL A 204 5.35 11.29 -19.38
CA VAL A 204 4.46 12.15 -18.57
C VAL A 204 5.12 13.48 -18.26
N ARG A 205 6.41 13.51 -17.94
CA ARG A 205 7.13 14.76 -17.68
C ARG A 205 7.27 15.65 -18.91
N ALA A 206 7.38 15.04 -20.09
CA ALA A 206 7.52 15.77 -21.35
C ALA A 206 6.20 16.39 -21.82
N VAL A 207 5.08 15.63 -21.72
CA VAL A 207 3.81 16.00 -22.39
C VAL A 207 2.70 16.46 -21.45
N ALA A 208 2.72 16.08 -20.17
CA ALA A 208 1.64 16.43 -19.26
C ALA A 208 1.69 17.90 -18.83
N PRO A 209 0.52 18.53 -18.59
CA PRO A 209 0.45 19.89 -18.03
C PRO A 209 1.23 19.99 -16.71
N GLU A 210 1.94 21.10 -16.49
CA GLU A 210 2.83 21.27 -15.35
C GLU A 210 2.14 21.02 -14.00
N GLY A 211 0.94 21.57 -13.83
CA GLY A 211 0.14 21.38 -12.60
C GLY A 211 -0.30 19.94 -12.32
N GLN A 212 -0.23 19.03 -13.32
CA GLN A 212 -0.63 17.63 -13.18
C GLN A 212 0.55 16.65 -13.13
N ARG A 213 1.75 17.06 -13.56
CA ARG A 213 2.94 16.20 -13.64
C ARG A 213 3.24 15.51 -12.32
N GLY A 214 3.21 16.27 -11.22
CA GLY A 214 3.49 15.76 -9.89
C GLY A 214 2.54 14.64 -9.49
N PHE A 215 1.25 14.77 -9.78
CA PHE A 215 0.23 13.76 -9.53
C PHE A 215 0.42 12.52 -10.42
N LEU A 216 0.51 12.73 -11.74
CA LEU A 216 0.63 11.63 -12.71
C LEU A 216 1.87 10.77 -12.49
N VAL A 217 2.97 11.36 -12.04
CA VAL A 217 4.20 10.62 -11.71
C VAL A 217 4.09 9.88 -10.38
N SER A 218 3.38 10.43 -9.37
CA SER A 218 3.50 9.95 -7.99
C SER A 218 2.24 9.33 -7.39
N GLN A 219 1.07 9.46 -8.02
CA GLN A 219 -0.21 8.99 -7.46
C GLN A 219 -1.09 8.26 -8.47
N PHE A 220 -0.76 8.32 -9.75
CA PHE A 220 -1.58 7.75 -10.80
C PHE A 220 -1.45 6.23 -10.87
N PRO A 221 -2.56 5.45 -10.92
CA PRO A 221 -2.51 4.00 -10.84
C PRO A 221 -1.67 3.32 -11.93
N ILE A 222 -1.64 3.87 -13.14
CA ILE A 222 -0.85 3.29 -14.25
C ILE A 222 0.65 3.39 -13.97
N THR A 223 1.12 4.49 -13.37
CA THR A 223 2.54 4.67 -13.03
C THR A 223 3.04 3.56 -12.10
N HIS A 224 2.19 3.13 -11.16
CA HIS A 224 2.52 2.13 -10.16
C HIS A 224 2.16 0.68 -10.57
N LEU A 225 1.52 0.49 -11.72
CA LEU A 225 1.21 -0.86 -12.21
C LEU A 225 2.48 -1.69 -12.41
N PHE A 226 3.57 -1.07 -12.81
CA PHE A 226 4.84 -1.75 -13.04
C PHE A 226 5.51 -2.20 -11.74
N ASP A 227 5.40 -1.44 -10.64
CA ASP A 227 5.85 -1.85 -9.31
C ASP A 227 5.13 -3.15 -8.90
N PHE A 228 3.81 -3.17 -9.06
CA PHE A 228 3.00 -4.35 -8.80
C PHE A 228 3.35 -5.53 -9.71
N LEU A 229 3.53 -5.30 -11.01
CA LEU A 229 3.88 -6.32 -12.00
C LEU A 229 5.24 -6.96 -11.68
N ILE A 230 6.24 -6.17 -11.31
CA ILE A 230 7.55 -6.66 -10.90
C ILE A 230 7.41 -7.60 -9.69
N GLY A 231 6.56 -7.24 -8.72
CA GLY A 231 6.25 -8.11 -7.58
C GLY A 231 5.61 -9.43 -8.00
N VAL A 232 4.63 -9.40 -8.91
CA VAL A 232 3.97 -10.61 -9.46
C VAL A 232 4.98 -11.53 -10.15
N VAL A 233 5.82 -10.97 -11.00
CA VAL A 233 6.83 -11.75 -11.75
C VAL A 233 7.88 -12.33 -10.79
N ALA A 234 8.35 -11.54 -9.83
CA ALA A 234 9.29 -12.02 -8.80
C ALA A 234 8.73 -13.22 -8.02
N ALA A 235 7.44 -13.19 -7.64
CA ALA A 235 6.80 -14.31 -6.97
C ALA A 235 6.71 -15.57 -7.85
N LEU A 236 6.36 -15.41 -9.12
CA LEU A 236 6.31 -16.55 -10.04
C LEU A 236 7.69 -17.19 -10.25
N LEU A 237 8.74 -16.40 -10.39
CA LEU A 237 10.12 -16.89 -10.45
C LEU A 237 10.54 -17.56 -9.13
N PHE A 238 10.18 -16.99 -8.01
CA PHE A 238 10.43 -17.56 -6.67
C PHE A 238 9.80 -18.95 -6.53
N LEU A 239 8.54 -19.11 -6.96
CA LEU A 239 7.81 -20.39 -6.91
C LEU A 239 8.38 -21.44 -7.87
N ARG A 240 9.10 -21.04 -8.93
CA ARG A 240 9.67 -21.92 -9.97
C ARG A 240 11.14 -22.26 -9.76
N GLY A 241 11.58 -22.33 -8.52
CA GLY A 241 12.96 -22.70 -8.16
C GLY A 241 13.80 -21.56 -7.63
N GLY A 242 13.35 -20.30 -7.71
CA GLY A 242 14.04 -19.16 -7.10
C GLY A 242 14.19 -19.30 -5.58
N ARG A 243 13.23 -19.93 -4.90
CA ARG A 243 13.31 -20.24 -3.48
C ARG A 243 14.50 -21.15 -3.19
N GLU A 244 14.61 -22.28 -3.89
CA GLU A 244 15.69 -23.25 -3.71
C GLU A 244 17.05 -22.63 -4.02
N TRP A 245 17.13 -21.86 -5.12
CA TRP A 245 18.33 -21.14 -5.50
C TRP A 245 18.82 -20.18 -4.42
N LEU A 246 17.91 -19.45 -3.76
CA LEU A 246 18.20 -18.53 -2.65
C LEU A 246 18.59 -19.26 -1.36
N MET A 247 18.11 -20.48 -1.15
CA MET A 247 18.49 -21.31 -0.01
C MET A 247 19.93 -21.85 -0.11
N LEU A 248 20.53 -21.84 -1.30
CA LEU A 248 21.90 -22.32 -1.51
C LEU A 248 22.94 -21.25 -1.14
N GLY A 249 23.90 -21.63 -0.28
CA GLY A 249 25.07 -20.80 0.04
C GLY A 249 24.74 -19.43 0.65
N TYR A 250 25.50 -18.41 0.27
CA TYR A 250 25.42 -17.02 0.78
C TYR A 250 24.50 -16.11 -0.06
N ARG A 251 23.87 -16.62 -1.11
CA ARG A 251 23.11 -15.83 -2.10
C ARG A 251 22.02 -14.95 -1.48
N ARG A 252 21.27 -15.52 -0.52
CA ARG A 252 20.27 -14.76 0.24
C ARG A 252 20.89 -13.59 1.01
N THR A 253 22.00 -13.81 1.70
CA THR A 253 22.69 -12.78 2.49
C THR A 253 23.21 -11.66 1.58
N VAL A 254 23.85 -12.02 0.47
CA VAL A 254 24.35 -11.05 -0.52
C VAL A 254 23.19 -10.23 -1.08
N LEU A 255 22.08 -10.88 -1.47
CA LEU A 255 20.91 -10.20 -2.01
C LEU A 255 20.33 -9.21 -1.00
N LEU A 256 20.16 -9.61 0.26
CA LEU A 256 19.65 -8.73 1.32
C LEU A 256 20.60 -7.56 1.59
N THR A 257 21.90 -7.82 1.68
CA THR A 257 22.92 -6.78 1.96
C THR A 257 22.95 -5.74 0.84
N ILE A 258 23.08 -6.19 -0.42
CA ILE A 258 23.12 -5.29 -1.58
C ILE A 258 21.83 -4.47 -1.68
N SER A 259 20.68 -5.12 -1.54
CA SER A 259 19.39 -4.44 -1.62
C SER A 259 19.24 -3.39 -0.51
N THR A 260 19.62 -3.73 0.73
CA THR A 260 19.54 -2.80 1.86
C THR A 260 20.47 -1.61 1.65
N ILE A 261 21.72 -1.85 1.27
CA ILE A 261 22.70 -0.78 0.99
C ILE A 261 22.18 0.12 -0.14
N ALA A 262 21.74 -0.46 -1.25
CA ALA A 262 21.21 0.30 -2.39
C ALA A 262 19.99 1.15 -2.00
N ILE A 263 19.04 0.60 -1.24
CA ILE A 263 17.88 1.34 -0.74
C ILE A 263 18.32 2.51 0.13
N VAL A 264 19.24 2.29 1.07
CA VAL A 264 19.74 3.33 1.97
C VAL A 264 20.46 4.43 1.18
N VAL A 265 21.43 4.07 0.34
CA VAL A 265 22.24 5.03 -0.44
C VAL A 265 21.36 5.83 -1.42
N LEU A 266 20.52 5.16 -2.19
CA LEU A 266 19.66 5.84 -3.17
C LEU A 266 18.61 6.73 -2.49
N SER A 267 18.03 6.30 -1.37
CA SER A 267 17.08 7.14 -0.61
C SER A 267 17.73 8.39 -0.04
N ALA A 268 19.02 8.31 0.33
CA ALA A 268 19.78 9.45 0.86
C ALA A 268 20.31 10.39 -0.22
N SER A 269 20.65 9.85 -1.41
CA SER A 269 21.40 10.57 -2.45
C SER A 269 20.53 11.23 -3.50
N VAL A 270 19.28 10.81 -3.66
CA VAL A 270 18.45 11.25 -4.79
C VAL A 270 17.28 12.10 -4.30
N PRO A 271 17.20 13.38 -4.74
CA PRO A 271 16.06 14.22 -4.39
C PRO A 271 14.76 13.58 -4.84
N VAL A 272 13.79 13.58 -3.96
CA VAL A 272 12.54 12.83 -3.83
C VAL A 272 11.66 12.59 -5.07
N ARG A 273 11.97 13.10 -6.26
CA ARG A 273 11.09 12.98 -7.46
C ARG A 273 11.91 12.79 -8.74
N PRO A 274 11.81 11.74 -9.42
CA PRO A 274 11.15 10.43 -9.53
C PRO A 274 12.04 9.24 -9.13
N ALA A 275 13.04 9.48 -8.33
CA ALA A 275 14.10 8.51 -8.08
C ALA A 275 13.68 7.29 -7.27
N TYR A 276 12.53 7.36 -6.56
CA TYR A 276 11.99 6.16 -5.90
C TYR A 276 11.70 5.02 -6.89
N LEU A 277 11.49 5.32 -8.18
CA LEU A 277 11.33 4.31 -9.22
C LEU A 277 12.57 3.43 -9.38
N LEU A 278 13.77 4.01 -9.17
CA LEU A 278 15.04 3.28 -9.22
C LEU A 278 15.15 2.24 -8.09
N LEU A 279 14.35 2.39 -7.03
CA LEU A 279 14.34 1.48 -5.89
C LEU A 279 13.52 0.22 -6.12
N THR A 280 12.61 0.21 -7.11
CA THR A 280 11.71 -0.93 -7.36
C THR A 280 12.45 -2.26 -7.55
N PRO A 281 13.53 -2.39 -8.32
CA PRO A 281 14.29 -3.63 -8.44
C PRO A 281 14.90 -4.09 -7.10
N PHE A 282 15.35 -3.14 -6.28
CA PHE A 282 15.92 -3.44 -4.97
C PHE A 282 14.85 -3.86 -3.97
N PHE A 283 13.63 -3.31 -4.05
CA PHE A 283 12.49 -3.79 -3.28
C PHE A 283 12.12 -5.22 -3.64
N ALA A 284 12.06 -5.55 -4.93
CA ALA A 284 11.82 -6.92 -5.36
C ALA A 284 12.90 -7.89 -4.83
N SER A 285 14.16 -7.49 -4.90
CA SER A 285 15.29 -8.25 -4.38
C SER A 285 15.23 -8.43 -2.85
N LEU A 286 14.88 -7.37 -2.12
CA LEU A 286 14.69 -7.41 -0.67
C LEU A 286 13.56 -8.38 -0.30
N ILE A 287 12.41 -8.30 -0.99
CA ILE A 287 11.26 -9.18 -0.78
C ILE A 287 11.64 -10.64 -1.03
N LEU A 288 12.34 -10.93 -2.12
CA LEU A 288 12.84 -12.29 -2.43
C LEU A 288 13.74 -12.84 -1.32
N GLY A 289 14.68 -12.02 -0.84
CA GLY A 289 15.58 -12.42 0.25
C GLY A 289 14.85 -12.65 1.58
N LEU A 290 13.82 -11.84 1.88
CA LEU A 290 13.01 -11.97 3.09
C LEU A 290 11.97 -13.11 3.00
N ALA A 291 11.56 -13.51 1.80
CA ALA A 291 10.65 -14.62 1.59
C ALA A 291 11.27 -15.98 1.94
N VAL A 292 12.59 -16.07 2.02
CA VAL A 292 13.31 -17.29 2.43
C VAL A 292 13.63 -17.20 3.93
N PRO A 293 13.31 -18.23 4.73
CA PRO A 293 13.66 -18.25 6.15
C PRO A 293 15.18 -18.27 6.34
N PRO A 294 15.70 -17.75 7.46
CA PRO A 294 17.13 -17.84 7.77
C PRO A 294 17.52 -19.29 7.97
N ARG A 295 18.80 -19.64 7.63
CA ARG A 295 19.32 -21.01 7.78
C ARG A 295 19.33 -21.49 9.24
N LYS A 296 19.58 -20.59 10.19
CA LYS A 296 19.61 -20.88 11.63
C LYS A 296 18.75 -19.85 12.36
N GLY A 297 17.94 -20.32 13.29
CA GLY A 297 17.11 -19.49 14.14
C GLY A 297 15.87 -18.90 13.43
N ARG A 298 15.17 -18.01 14.14
CA ARG A 298 14.02 -17.26 13.62
C ARG A 298 14.48 -15.85 13.26
N SER A 299 13.96 -15.30 12.16
CA SER A 299 14.18 -13.88 11.84
C SER A 299 13.52 -13.02 12.94
N TRP A 300 14.19 -11.98 13.41
CA TRP A 300 13.60 -10.99 14.32
C TRP A 300 12.36 -10.32 13.71
N LEU A 301 12.31 -10.19 12.37
CA LEU A 301 11.12 -9.74 11.63
C LEU A 301 9.91 -10.66 11.80
N SER A 302 10.10 -11.85 12.34
CA SER A 302 9.04 -12.83 12.62
C SER A 302 8.67 -12.86 14.11
N ALA A 303 9.08 -11.90 14.90
CA ALA A 303 8.68 -11.75 16.30
C ALA A 303 7.17 -11.47 16.39
N GLY A 304 6.48 -12.09 17.36
CA GLY A 304 5.01 -12.03 17.45
C GLY A 304 4.45 -10.60 17.52
N TRP A 305 5.08 -9.73 18.31
CA TRP A 305 4.68 -8.32 18.39
C TRP A 305 4.83 -7.58 17.05
N LEU A 306 5.89 -7.89 16.28
CA LEU A 306 6.13 -7.27 14.99
C LEU A 306 5.17 -7.82 13.92
N LEU A 307 4.78 -9.08 14.01
CA LEU A 307 3.73 -9.64 13.17
C LEU A 307 2.39 -8.95 13.41
N LEU A 308 2.02 -8.71 14.67
CA LEU A 308 0.80 -7.97 15.01
C LEU A 308 0.83 -6.55 14.42
N LEU A 309 1.92 -5.82 14.59
CA LEU A 309 2.10 -4.48 14.01
C LEU A 309 2.09 -4.51 12.47
N GLY A 310 2.69 -5.53 11.86
CA GLY A 310 2.67 -5.74 10.42
C GLY A 310 1.29 -6.07 9.86
N GLU A 311 0.47 -6.81 10.60
CA GLU A 311 -0.93 -7.05 10.24
C GLU A 311 -1.79 -5.79 10.41
N ALA A 312 -1.57 -5.01 11.47
CA ALA A 312 -2.22 -3.73 11.71
C ALA A 312 -1.76 -2.59 10.77
N SER A 313 -0.70 -2.82 9.97
CA SER A 313 -0.11 -1.80 9.09
C SER A 313 -1.08 -1.19 8.08
N PHE A 314 -2.11 -1.94 7.66
CA PHE A 314 -3.14 -1.42 6.76
C PHE A 314 -4.08 -0.44 7.48
N SER A 315 -4.55 -0.79 8.68
CA SER A 315 -5.29 0.14 9.53
C SER A 315 -4.45 1.38 9.84
N LEU A 316 -3.16 1.21 10.22
CA LEU A 316 -2.23 2.32 10.47
C LEU A 316 -2.16 3.25 9.26
N TYR A 317 -1.96 2.69 8.07
CA TYR A 317 -1.84 3.44 6.83
C TYR A 317 -3.10 4.28 6.51
N LEU A 318 -4.29 3.77 6.77
CA LEU A 318 -5.53 4.46 6.43
C LEU A 318 -5.98 5.47 7.49
N ILE A 319 -5.73 5.22 8.78
CA ILE A 319 -6.26 6.11 9.83
C ILE A 319 -5.29 7.23 10.24
N HIS A 320 -3.98 7.14 9.88
CA HIS A 320 -2.98 8.06 10.44
C HIS A 320 -3.21 9.53 10.07
N VAL A 321 -3.57 9.86 8.81
CA VAL A 321 -3.81 11.24 8.41
C VAL A 321 -5.10 11.79 9.03
N PRO A 322 -6.26 11.09 8.95
CA PRO A 322 -7.45 11.54 9.67
C PRO A 322 -7.20 11.74 11.17
N LEU A 323 -6.53 10.81 11.86
CA LEU A 323 -6.20 10.97 13.28
C LEU A 323 -5.25 12.14 13.52
N MET A 324 -4.20 12.30 12.72
CA MET A 324 -3.28 13.41 12.78
C MET A 324 -4.01 14.76 12.69
N ASN A 325 -4.96 14.88 11.76
CA ASN A 325 -5.77 16.09 11.61
C ASN A 325 -6.66 16.33 12.83
N LEU A 326 -7.34 15.30 13.35
CA LEU A 326 -8.17 15.41 14.55
C LEU A 326 -7.34 15.78 15.80
N MET A 327 -6.16 15.20 15.97
CA MET A 327 -5.23 15.56 17.06
C MET A 327 -4.78 17.02 16.94
N SER A 328 -4.47 17.48 15.74
CA SER A 328 -4.10 18.87 15.50
C SER A 328 -5.26 19.85 15.79
N LEU A 329 -6.51 19.45 15.48
CA LEU A 329 -7.71 20.23 15.83
C LEU A 329 -7.93 20.30 17.34
N ALA A 330 -7.60 19.24 18.07
CA ALA A 330 -7.67 19.21 19.53
C ALA A 330 -6.57 20.05 20.21
N GLY A 331 -5.73 20.76 19.43
CA GLY A 331 -4.68 21.63 19.99
C GLY A 331 -3.46 20.85 20.51
N ALA A 332 -3.19 19.67 19.99
CA ALA A 332 -2.04 18.86 20.39
C ALA A 332 -0.72 19.62 20.17
N PRO A 333 0.08 19.86 21.23
CA PRO A 333 1.33 20.59 21.09
C PRO A 333 2.38 19.76 20.34
N SER A 334 3.21 20.43 19.52
CA SER A 334 4.23 19.77 18.67
C SER A 334 5.26 18.94 19.47
N TRP A 335 5.58 19.34 20.71
CA TRP A 335 6.49 18.58 21.56
C TRP A 335 5.94 17.21 22.01
N PHE A 336 4.62 17.00 21.90
CA PHE A 336 3.96 15.70 22.10
C PHE A 336 3.97 14.81 20.85
N GLY A 337 4.54 15.26 19.74
CA GLY A 337 4.41 14.60 18.43
C GLY A 337 4.78 13.12 18.43
N TRP A 338 5.87 12.72 19.10
CA TRP A 338 6.25 11.31 19.20
C TRP A 338 5.27 10.48 20.03
N ILE A 339 4.64 11.07 21.05
CA ILE A 339 3.56 10.42 21.81
C ILE A 339 2.36 10.19 20.89
N TRP A 340 2.03 11.17 20.04
CA TRP A 340 0.96 11.02 19.05
C TRP A 340 1.25 9.93 18.02
N VAL A 341 2.50 9.78 17.60
CA VAL A 341 2.94 8.65 16.76
C VAL A 341 2.64 7.32 17.45
N LEU A 342 3.04 7.17 18.71
CA LEU A 342 2.79 5.96 19.51
C LEU A 342 1.29 5.70 19.73
N LEU A 343 0.51 6.73 20.02
CA LEU A 343 -0.95 6.62 20.15
C LEU A 343 -1.62 6.20 18.84
N THR A 344 -1.15 6.73 17.71
CA THR A 344 -1.65 6.32 16.37
C THR A 344 -1.34 4.86 16.08
N ILE A 345 -0.15 4.38 16.45
CA ILE A 345 0.20 2.96 16.35
C ILE A 345 -0.71 2.12 17.24
N GLY A 346 -0.90 2.52 18.50
CA GLY A 346 -1.81 1.83 19.43
C GLY A 346 -3.24 1.80 18.91
N ALA A 347 -3.76 2.92 18.43
CA ALA A 347 -5.08 3.01 17.80
C ALA A 347 -5.21 2.08 16.59
N SER A 348 -4.16 1.95 15.76
CA SER A 348 -4.17 1.05 14.62
C SER A 348 -4.27 -0.42 15.02
N VAL A 349 -3.61 -0.82 16.10
CA VAL A 349 -3.71 -2.19 16.64
C VAL A 349 -5.11 -2.45 17.18
N LEU A 350 -5.72 -1.48 17.87
CA LEU A 350 -7.11 -1.59 18.34
C LEU A 350 -8.08 -1.69 17.15
N VAL A 351 -7.93 -0.82 16.15
CA VAL A 351 -8.76 -0.87 14.93
C VAL A 351 -8.59 -2.21 14.20
N PHE A 352 -7.38 -2.70 14.04
CA PHE A 352 -7.12 -4.01 13.43
C PHE A 352 -7.80 -5.15 14.19
N SER A 353 -7.66 -5.18 15.52
CA SER A 353 -8.12 -6.29 16.34
C SER A 353 -9.63 -6.29 16.53
N PHE A 354 -10.22 -5.13 16.81
CA PHE A 354 -11.61 -5.01 17.23
C PHE A 354 -12.56 -4.54 16.13
N PHE A 355 -12.06 -3.95 15.05
CA PHE A 355 -12.88 -3.47 13.94
C PHE A 355 -12.54 -4.14 12.61
N GLU A 356 -11.31 -4.02 12.08
CA GLU A 356 -10.93 -4.56 10.77
C GLU A 356 -11.18 -6.07 10.68
N THR A 357 -10.66 -6.84 11.65
CA THR A 357 -10.75 -8.30 11.62
C THR A 357 -12.20 -8.82 11.71
N PRO A 358 -13.06 -8.36 12.64
CA PRO A 358 -14.47 -8.74 12.67
C PRO A 358 -15.24 -8.28 11.43
N ALA A 359 -15.09 -7.01 11.03
CA ALA A 359 -15.77 -6.45 9.88
C ALA A 359 -15.42 -7.17 8.57
N ARG A 360 -14.14 -7.51 8.37
CA ARG A 360 -13.66 -8.31 7.23
C ARG A 360 -14.37 -9.68 7.18
N ARG A 361 -14.51 -10.36 8.31
CA ARG A 361 -15.20 -11.66 8.39
C ARG A 361 -16.69 -11.53 8.06
N SER A 362 -17.32 -10.48 8.57
CA SER A 362 -18.75 -10.20 8.32
C SER A 362 -18.99 -9.84 6.86
N THR A 363 -18.22 -8.90 6.30
CA THR A 363 -18.33 -8.49 4.89
C THR A 363 -18.12 -9.68 3.94
N LYS A 364 -17.13 -10.53 4.24
CA LYS A 364 -16.89 -11.74 3.44
C LYS A 364 -18.09 -12.67 3.42
N ARG A 365 -18.72 -12.91 4.59
CA ARG A 365 -19.94 -13.74 4.70
C ARG A 365 -21.10 -13.13 3.93
N MET A 366 -21.36 -11.84 4.12
CA MET A 366 -22.44 -11.12 3.42
C MET A 366 -22.30 -11.22 1.89
N LEU A 367 -21.11 -10.92 1.37
CA LEU A 367 -20.87 -10.97 -0.08
C LEU A 367 -20.97 -12.38 -0.64
N ALA A 368 -20.53 -13.39 0.09
CA ALA A 368 -20.65 -14.78 -0.32
C ALA A 368 -22.12 -15.20 -0.39
N SER A 369 -22.91 -14.94 0.65
CA SER A 369 -24.33 -15.31 0.70
C SER A 369 -25.18 -14.57 -0.34
N ALA A 370 -24.97 -13.27 -0.54
CA ALA A 370 -25.69 -12.48 -1.53
C ALA A 370 -25.52 -12.99 -2.97
N LEU A 371 -24.31 -13.49 -3.28
CA LEU A 371 -24.02 -14.03 -4.59
C LEU A 371 -24.53 -15.47 -4.78
N ASP A 372 -24.65 -16.26 -3.70
CA ASP A 372 -25.20 -17.62 -3.77
C ASP A 372 -26.73 -17.60 -3.88
N SER A 373 -27.41 -16.61 -3.29
CA SER A 373 -28.86 -16.40 -3.43
C SER A 373 -29.25 -15.95 -4.85
N GLY A 374 -28.39 -15.16 -5.54
CA GLY A 374 -28.61 -14.73 -6.92
C GLY A 374 -28.40 -15.82 -7.98
N SER A 375 -27.76 -16.95 -7.62
CA SER A 375 -27.50 -18.05 -8.55
C SER A 375 -28.56 -19.18 -8.52
N ARG A 376 -29.55 -19.11 -7.60
CA ARG A 376 -30.66 -20.05 -7.60
C ARG A 376 -31.67 -19.61 -8.69
N PRO A 377 -32.04 -20.47 -9.67
CA PRO A 377 -33.10 -20.15 -10.60
C PRO A 377 -34.36 -19.89 -9.80
N ARG A 378 -35.06 -18.77 -10.09
CA ARG A 378 -36.42 -18.55 -9.60
C ARG A 378 -37.28 -19.65 -10.21
N SER A 379 -37.65 -20.62 -9.40
CA SER A 379 -38.63 -21.67 -9.75
C SER A 379 -39.98 -21.07 -10.00
#